data_ac8e4e79cc74b2726e2c9628366cb24e
#
_entry.id   ac8e4e79cc74b2726e2c9628366cb24e
#
_cell.length_a   1.000
_cell.length_b   1.000
_cell.length_c   1.000
_cell.angle_alpha   90.00
_cell.angle_beta   90.00
_cell.angle_gamma   90.00
#
_symmetry.space_group_name_H-M   'P 1'
#
loop_
_entity.id
_entity.type
_entity.pdbx_description
1 polymer ?
#
loop_
_entity_poly.entity_id
_entity_poly.type
_entity_poly.pdbx_seq_one_letter_code
_entity_poly.pdbx_strand_id
1 'polypeptide(L)'
;MRVSVIAQAILPQLHWRFGRPSTGYEPFEEDKEEDKEEDTEEPMDTWVWVVVIVGIIAAAALIWFLVRQARSRELQRDFGPEYDRTMSRAGDRGLAESDLRERRERVDALDVRPLSRSDHDRFANEWTKVQAGFVDAPAEAVSDADSLIQQVMATRGYPVEDFDRRAADVSVEHPEVVENYRSAHSIAVKEAREDVDGNTEALRKAMVYYRSLFDELLVVDEGADRRN
;
A
#
# COMPACT_ATOMS: atom_id res chain seq x y z
N MET A 1 20.88 -28.05 12.54
CA MET A 1 21.92 -28.77 11.81
C MET A 1 23.07 -27.79 11.62
N ARG A 2 24.10 -27.90 12.42
CA ARG A 2 25.45 -28.44 12.13
C ARG A 2 26.11 -27.63 11.03
N VAL A 3 27.28 -26.99 11.16
CA VAL A 3 28.60 -27.53 11.54
C VAL A 3 29.50 -26.32 11.82
N SER A 4 30.08 -26.02 12.94
CA SER A 4 31.16 -26.71 13.61
C SER A 4 32.46 -26.80 12.80
N VAL A 5 33.51 -26.18 13.41
CA VAL A 5 34.82 -26.72 13.68
C VAL A 5 35.81 -26.80 12.51
N ILE A 6 36.99 -26.30 12.70
CA ILE A 6 38.33 -26.93 12.58
C ILE A 6 39.37 -25.83 12.81
N ALA A 7 40.05 -25.86 13.87
CA ALA A 7 41.19 -26.65 14.34
C ALA A 7 42.51 -25.93 14.04
N GLN A 8 43.23 -25.50 15.06
CA GLN A 8 44.31 -26.27 15.72
C GLN A 8 45.52 -26.63 14.86
N ALA A 9 46.62 -26.20 15.44
CA ALA A 9 47.99 -26.75 15.33
C ALA A 9 48.87 -26.16 14.22
N ILE A 10 49.99 -25.60 14.56
CA ILE A 10 51.26 -26.37 14.78
C ILE A 10 52.32 -25.41 15.34
N LEU A 11 52.81 -25.73 16.52
CA LEU A 11 54.17 -25.36 16.98
C LEU A 11 55.19 -26.21 16.24
N PRO A 12 56.43 -25.73 16.07
CA PRO A 12 57.46 -26.43 16.87
C PRO A 12 58.48 -25.49 17.53
N GLN A 13 58.91 -25.97 18.68
CA GLN A 13 60.04 -25.60 19.49
C GLN A 13 61.35 -25.56 18.69
N LEU A 14 62.18 -24.59 18.92
CA LEU A 14 63.65 -24.82 18.80
C LEU A 14 64.38 -24.12 19.92
N HIS A 15 64.94 -24.96 20.71
CA HIS A 15 65.87 -24.75 21.79
C HIS A 15 67.25 -24.39 21.22
N TRP A 16 67.85 -23.27 21.65
CA TRP A 16 69.31 -23.09 21.61
C TRP A 16 69.83 -22.54 22.92
N ARG A 17 70.67 -23.38 23.53
CA ARG A 17 71.43 -23.13 24.73
C ARG A 17 72.89 -22.86 24.32
N PHE A 18 73.51 -21.81 24.85
CA PHE A 18 74.97 -21.66 25.14
C PHE A 18 75.17 -20.15 25.39
N GLY A 19 75.66 -19.80 26.55
CA GLY A 19 76.98 -19.87 27.12
C GLY A 19 77.30 -18.44 27.59
N ARG A 20 77.51 -18.25 28.93
CA ARG A 20 78.14 -17.03 29.52
C ARG A 20 79.57 -16.90 29.11
N PRO A 21 80.12 -15.68 29.02
CA PRO A 21 80.99 -15.26 30.13
C PRO A 21 80.74 -13.84 30.60
N SER A 22 81.09 -13.64 31.87
CA SER A 22 81.15 -12.42 32.67
C SER A 22 82.11 -11.39 32.13
N THR A 23 81.71 -10.14 32.01
CA THR A 23 82.64 -9.01 32.30
C THR A 23 81.80 -7.81 32.64
N GLY A 24 82.03 -7.21 33.79
CA GLY A 24 81.28 -6.07 34.29
C GLY A 24 81.52 -4.80 33.46
N TYR A 25 80.49 -4.15 33.26
CA TYR A 25 80.39 -2.70 32.99
C TYR A 25 79.11 -2.26 33.67
N GLU A 26 79.21 -1.34 34.56
CA GLU A 26 78.08 -0.59 35.05
C GLU A 26 77.65 0.32 33.93
N PRO A 27 76.39 0.25 33.50
CA PRO A 27 75.83 1.30 32.69
C PRO A 27 75.19 2.35 33.57
N PHE A 28 75.69 3.55 33.38
CA PHE A 28 75.06 4.82 33.55
C PHE A 28 73.55 4.74 33.52
N GLU A 29 72.91 5.06 34.64
CA GLU A 29 71.46 5.25 34.75
C GLU A 29 71.10 6.50 33.96
N GLU A 30 70.68 6.33 32.74
CA GLU A 30 69.92 7.33 31.98
C GLU A 30 68.49 7.23 32.47
N ASP A 31 68.09 8.12 33.37
CA ASP A 31 66.71 8.38 33.74
C ASP A 31 65.95 8.74 32.48
N LYS A 32 65.43 7.73 31.78
CA LYS A 32 64.32 7.93 30.87
C LYS A 32 63.10 8.12 31.74
N GLU A 33 62.79 9.38 31.98
CA GLU A 33 61.41 9.81 32.24
C GLU A 33 60.58 9.30 31.06
N GLU A 34 60.00 8.11 31.17
CA GLU A 34 58.90 7.72 30.33
C GLU A 34 57.73 8.66 30.71
N ASP A 35 57.58 9.70 29.92
CA ASP A 35 56.35 10.46 29.83
C ASP A 35 55.25 9.42 29.45
N LYS A 36 54.68 8.81 30.47
CA LYS A 36 53.34 8.22 30.35
C LYS A 36 52.41 9.37 30.07
N GLU A 37 52.19 9.67 28.80
CA GLU A 37 50.95 10.28 28.37
C GLU A 37 49.84 9.30 28.87
N GLU A 38 49.39 9.49 30.11
CA GLU A 38 48.10 9.01 30.56
C GLU A 38 47.10 9.67 29.64
N ASP A 39 46.72 8.95 28.56
CA ASP A 39 45.44 9.14 27.89
C ASP A 39 44.36 9.00 28.97
N THR A 40 44.14 10.09 29.73
CA THR A 40 42.95 10.25 30.55
C THR A 40 41.78 10.38 29.57
N GLU A 41 41.32 9.22 29.07
CA GLU A 41 39.95 9.11 28.60
C GLU A 41 39.08 9.38 29.83
N GLU A 42 38.75 10.65 30.01
CA GLU A 42 37.73 11.09 30.94
C GLU A 42 36.47 10.28 30.63
N PRO A 43 35.96 9.45 31.55
CA PRO A 43 34.72 8.72 31.30
C PRO A 43 33.66 9.76 31.05
N MET A 44 33.16 9.82 29.81
CA MET A 44 32.07 10.73 29.43
C MET A 44 30.98 10.58 30.51
N ASP A 45 30.70 11.68 31.19
CA ASP A 45 29.75 11.74 32.30
C ASP A 45 28.46 11.00 31.93
N THR A 46 27.98 10.12 32.79
CA THR A 46 26.77 9.30 32.57
C THR A 46 25.59 10.11 32.05
N TRP A 47 25.51 11.38 32.41
CA TRP A 47 24.44 12.26 31.93
C TRP A 47 24.53 12.58 30.43
N VAL A 48 25.74 12.58 29.83
CA VAL A 48 25.95 12.78 28.38
C VAL A 48 25.33 11.63 27.61
N TRP A 49 25.54 10.40 28.08
CA TRP A 49 24.89 9.22 27.48
C TRP A 49 23.35 9.27 27.58
N VAL A 50 22.83 9.78 28.70
CA VAL A 50 21.39 9.97 28.87
C VAL A 50 20.86 10.98 27.85
N VAL A 51 21.54 12.12 27.65
CA VAL A 51 21.15 13.14 26.66
C VAL A 51 21.22 12.58 25.25
N VAL A 52 22.23 11.82 24.91
CA VAL A 52 22.37 11.18 23.58
C VAL A 52 21.22 10.19 23.33
N ILE A 53 20.91 9.33 24.31
CA ILE A 53 19.81 8.35 24.21
C ILE A 53 18.47 9.08 24.05
N VAL A 54 18.20 10.10 24.87
CA VAL A 54 16.97 10.91 24.74
C VAL A 54 16.90 11.59 23.36
N GLY A 55 18.02 12.11 22.87
CA GLY A 55 18.12 12.71 21.53
C GLY A 55 17.80 11.69 20.41
N ILE A 56 18.32 10.48 20.51
CA ILE A 56 18.04 9.39 19.55
C ILE A 56 16.56 9.00 19.59
N ILE A 57 15.97 8.85 20.79
CA ILE A 57 14.55 8.52 20.94
C ILE A 57 13.68 9.63 20.36
N ALA A 58 14.00 10.89 20.64
CA ALA A 58 13.27 12.03 20.09
C ALA A 58 13.37 12.10 18.55
N ALA A 59 14.56 11.87 17.99
CA ALA A 59 14.77 11.81 16.55
C ALA A 59 14.00 10.65 15.91
N ALA A 60 14.03 9.46 16.51
CA ALA A 60 13.28 8.29 16.05
C ALA A 60 11.76 8.54 16.09
N ALA A 61 11.25 9.15 17.17
CA ALA A 61 9.84 9.53 17.31
C ALA A 61 9.44 10.56 16.25
N LEU A 62 10.28 11.57 15.99
CA LEU A 62 10.04 12.58 14.94
C LEU A 62 10.01 11.94 13.55
N ILE A 63 10.97 11.09 13.22
CA ILE A 63 11.01 10.38 11.94
C ILE A 63 9.76 9.50 11.79
N TRP A 64 9.42 8.74 12.82
CA TRP A 64 8.20 7.92 12.82
C TRP A 64 6.94 8.77 12.60
N PHE A 65 6.83 9.91 13.27
CA PHE A 65 5.71 10.84 13.10
C PHE A 65 5.63 11.38 11.68
N LEU A 66 6.76 11.83 11.11
CA LEU A 66 6.82 12.36 9.74
C LEU A 66 6.46 11.28 8.70
N VAL A 67 6.98 10.07 8.85
CA VAL A 67 6.66 8.94 7.95
C VAL A 67 5.18 8.58 8.06
N ARG A 68 4.62 8.53 9.28
CA ARG A 68 3.19 8.29 9.50
C ARG A 68 2.34 9.37 8.82
N GLN A 69 2.72 10.64 8.97
CA GLN A 69 2.00 11.74 8.35
C GLN A 69 2.10 11.73 6.83
N ALA A 70 3.26 11.39 6.26
CA ALA A 70 3.44 11.27 4.82
C ALA A 70 2.54 10.17 4.23
N ARG A 71 2.53 8.99 4.84
CA ARG A 71 1.67 7.86 4.42
C ARG A 71 0.18 8.19 4.49
N SER A 72 -0.24 8.92 5.51
CA SER A 72 -1.63 9.38 5.64
C SER A 72 -2.04 10.33 4.52
N ARG A 73 -1.14 11.26 4.15
CA ARG A 73 -1.38 12.20 3.05
C ARG A 73 -1.44 11.51 1.69
N GLU A 74 -0.65 10.47 1.51
CA GLU A 74 -0.69 9.62 0.32
C GLU A 74 -2.06 8.95 0.18
N LEU A 75 -2.52 8.23 1.22
CA LEU A 75 -3.85 7.62 1.24
C LEU A 75 -4.97 8.63 0.99
N GLN A 76 -4.90 9.81 1.62
CA GLN A 76 -5.89 10.86 1.42
C GLN A 76 -5.91 11.39 -0.02
N ARG A 77 -4.74 11.46 -0.67
CA ARG A 77 -4.64 11.89 -2.06
C ARG A 77 -5.16 10.82 -3.02
N ASP A 78 -4.80 9.57 -2.79
CA ASP A 78 -5.11 8.47 -3.69
C ASP A 78 -6.59 8.05 -3.60
N PHE A 79 -7.16 8.09 -2.40
CA PHE A 79 -8.56 7.73 -2.18
C PHE A 79 -9.54 8.91 -2.17
N GLY A 80 -9.05 10.16 -2.18
CA GLY A 80 -9.91 11.35 -2.27
C GLY A 80 -11.16 11.30 -1.37
N PRO A 81 -12.38 11.41 -1.93
CA PRO A 81 -13.63 11.38 -1.15
C PRO A 81 -13.86 10.08 -0.38
N GLU A 82 -13.35 8.96 -0.88
CA GLU A 82 -13.49 7.65 -0.24
C GLU A 82 -12.71 7.57 1.08
N TYR A 83 -11.60 8.31 1.21
CA TYR A 83 -10.88 8.44 2.47
C TYR A 83 -11.79 9.02 3.58
N ASP A 84 -12.45 10.14 3.30
CA ASP A 84 -13.32 10.81 4.28
C ASP A 84 -14.53 9.95 4.65
N ARG A 85 -15.08 9.22 3.68
CA ARG A 85 -16.14 8.24 3.89
C ARG A 85 -15.70 7.10 4.81
N THR A 86 -14.54 6.53 4.55
CA THR A 86 -14.00 5.41 5.36
C THR A 86 -13.68 5.89 6.76
N MET A 87 -13.13 7.10 6.92
CA MET A 87 -12.90 7.75 8.20
C MET A 87 -14.20 7.92 9.01
N SER A 88 -15.26 8.41 8.36
CA SER A 88 -16.56 8.62 9.00
C SER A 88 -17.21 7.31 9.45
N ARG A 89 -17.00 6.22 8.70
CA ARG A 89 -17.54 4.89 9.00
C ARG A 89 -16.75 4.19 10.12
N ALA A 90 -15.43 4.27 10.08
CA ALA A 90 -14.56 3.58 11.03
C ALA A 90 -14.52 4.27 12.42
N GLY A 91 -14.74 5.59 12.46
CA GLY A 91 -14.66 6.40 13.68
C GLY A 91 -13.25 6.52 14.29
N ASP A 92 -12.29 5.77 13.76
CA ASP A 92 -10.87 5.79 14.14
C ASP A 92 -9.98 5.85 12.90
N ARG A 93 -8.99 6.75 12.95
CA ARG A 93 -8.07 6.96 11.83
C ARG A 93 -7.20 5.74 11.52
N GLY A 94 -6.72 5.05 12.55
CA GLY A 94 -5.87 3.87 12.38
C GLY A 94 -6.62 2.73 11.69
N LEU A 95 -7.86 2.49 12.10
CA LEU A 95 -8.75 1.50 11.49
C LEU A 95 -9.09 1.86 10.05
N ALA A 96 -9.45 3.12 9.77
CA ALA A 96 -9.76 3.58 8.42
C ALA A 96 -8.57 3.43 7.47
N GLU A 97 -7.38 3.89 7.88
CA GLU A 97 -6.18 3.77 7.07
C GLU A 97 -5.71 2.32 6.90
N SER A 98 -6.00 1.44 7.87
CA SER A 98 -5.73 0.01 7.75
C SER A 98 -6.64 -0.64 6.71
N ASP A 99 -7.94 -0.32 6.74
CA ASP A 99 -8.91 -0.80 5.75
C ASP A 99 -8.53 -0.36 4.32
N LEU A 100 -8.17 0.92 4.14
CA LEU A 100 -7.77 1.42 2.82
C LEU A 100 -6.48 0.76 2.29
N ARG A 101 -5.50 0.47 3.18
CA ARG A 101 -4.29 -0.27 2.78
C ARG A 101 -4.61 -1.71 2.40
N GLU A 102 -5.46 -2.39 3.17
CA GLU A 102 -5.88 -3.75 2.88
C GLU A 102 -6.62 -3.83 1.54
N ARG A 103 -7.46 -2.84 1.21
CA ARG A 103 -8.11 -2.74 -0.11
C ARG A 103 -7.09 -2.59 -1.22
N ARG A 104 -6.10 -1.69 -1.07
CA ARG A 104 -5.02 -1.51 -2.04
C ARG A 104 -4.23 -2.81 -2.25
N GLU A 105 -3.74 -3.41 -1.17
CA GLU A 105 -2.99 -4.67 -1.23
C GLU A 105 -3.79 -5.79 -1.91
N ARG A 106 -5.09 -5.85 -1.66
CA ARG A 106 -5.97 -6.82 -2.31
C ARG A 106 -6.12 -6.55 -3.80
N VAL A 107 -6.33 -5.29 -4.22
CA VAL A 107 -6.47 -4.94 -5.64
C VAL A 107 -5.14 -5.09 -6.36
N ASP A 108 -4.02 -4.72 -5.75
CA ASP A 108 -2.66 -4.93 -6.30
C ASP A 108 -2.34 -6.42 -6.53
N ALA A 109 -2.98 -7.31 -5.78
CA ALA A 109 -2.85 -8.76 -5.97
C ALA A 109 -3.76 -9.33 -7.07
N LEU A 110 -4.71 -8.54 -7.59
CA LEU A 110 -5.56 -8.92 -8.73
C LEU A 110 -4.82 -8.65 -10.04
N ASP A 111 -5.13 -9.42 -11.07
CA ASP A 111 -4.67 -9.18 -12.45
C ASP A 111 -5.66 -8.23 -13.17
N VAL A 112 -5.83 -7.03 -12.60
CA VAL A 112 -6.70 -6.01 -13.20
C VAL A 112 -6.02 -5.41 -14.42
N ARG A 113 -6.73 -5.39 -15.54
CA ARG A 113 -6.20 -4.91 -16.82
C ARG A 113 -7.23 -4.11 -17.60
N PRO A 114 -6.76 -3.19 -18.46
CA PRO A 114 -7.62 -2.49 -19.40
C PRO A 114 -8.31 -3.48 -20.37
N LEU A 115 -9.42 -3.04 -20.93
CA LEU A 115 -10.15 -3.82 -21.92
C LEU A 115 -9.38 -3.93 -23.25
N SER A 116 -9.61 -5.01 -23.97
CA SER A 116 -9.26 -5.07 -25.39
C SER A 116 -10.16 -4.11 -26.18
N ARG A 117 -9.70 -3.65 -27.36
CA ARG A 117 -10.52 -2.80 -28.25
C ARG A 117 -11.85 -3.48 -28.61
N SER A 118 -11.83 -4.77 -28.87
CA SER A 118 -13.04 -5.54 -29.19
C SER A 118 -14.03 -5.61 -28.01
N ASP A 119 -13.52 -5.76 -26.79
CA ASP A 119 -14.38 -5.75 -25.60
C ASP A 119 -14.95 -4.35 -25.34
N HIS A 120 -14.12 -3.30 -25.48
CA HIS A 120 -14.57 -1.92 -25.39
C HIS A 120 -15.74 -1.65 -26.36
N ASP A 121 -15.56 -1.96 -27.65
CA ASP A 121 -16.58 -1.72 -28.66
C ASP A 121 -17.85 -2.54 -28.40
N ARG A 122 -17.70 -3.78 -27.94
CA ARG A 122 -18.82 -4.63 -27.54
C ARG A 122 -19.60 -4.01 -26.39
N PHE A 123 -18.93 -3.66 -25.30
CA PHE A 123 -19.59 -3.07 -24.13
C PHE A 123 -20.21 -1.71 -24.42
N ALA A 124 -19.55 -0.86 -25.20
CA ALA A 124 -20.11 0.43 -25.64
C ALA A 124 -21.41 0.25 -26.42
N ASN A 125 -21.47 -0.75 -27.33
CA ASN A 125 -22.68 -1.10 -28.07
C ASN A 125 -23.78 -1.67 -27.15
N GLU A 126 -23.44 -2.49 -26.17
CA GLU A 126 -24.38 -3.03 -25.18
C GLU A 126 -24.96 -1.91 -24.30
N TRP A 127 -24.10 -0.98 -23.85
CA TRP A 127 -24.56 0.19 -23.11
C TRP A 127 -25.59 1.03 -23.88
N THR A 128 -25.36 1.22 -25.19
CA THR A 128 -26.32 1.94 -26.05
C THR A 128 -27.69 1.25 -26.07
N LYS A 129 -27.73 -0.07 -26.06
CA LYS A 129 -29.00 -0.84 -26.00
C LYS A 129 -29.68 -0.69 -24.64
N VAL A 130 -28.91 -0.78 -23.55
CA VAL A 130 -29.42 -0.57 -22.19
C VAL A 130 -30.05 0.83 -22.07
N GLN A 131 -29.36 1.86 -22.58
CA GLN A 131 -29.90 3.22 -22.58
C GLN A 131 -31.18 3.36 -23.41
N ALA A 132 -31.25 2.70 -24.56
CA ALA A 132 -32.47 2.73 -25.40
C ALA A 132 -33.66 2.05 -24.69
N GLY A 133 -33.40 0.93 -23.98
CA GLY A 133 -34.41 0.20 -23.20
C GLY A 133 -35.02 1.01 -22.06
N PHE A 134 -34.31 2.02 -21.56
CA PHE A 134 -34.80 2.83 -20.44
C PHE A 134 -36.11 3.58 -20.75
N VAL A 135 -36.40 3.86 -22.01
CA VAL A 135 -37.63 4.56 -22.41
C VAL A 135 -38.87 3.68 -22.18
N ASP A 136 -38.76 2.39 -22.46
CA ASP A 136 -39.86 1.44 -22.39
C ASP A 136 -39.96 0.73 -21.04
N ALA A 137 -38.82 0.43 -20.44
CA ALA A 137 -38.72 -0.34 -19.21
C ALA A 137 -37.60 0.18 -18.28
N PRO A 138 -37.81 1.33 -17.56
CA PRO A 138 -36.78 2.00 -16.79
C PRO A 138 -36.13 1.12 -15.70
N ALA A 139 -36.92 0.32 -14.97
CA ALA A 139 -36.43 -0.53 -13.89
C ALA A 139 -35.54 -1.67 -14.42
N GLU A 140 -35.96 -2.29 -15.53
CA GLU A 140 -35.19 -3.36 -16.19
C GLU A 140 -33.87 -2.78 -16.74
N ALA A 141 -33.91 -1.61 -17.40
CA ALA A 141 -32.73 -0.96 -17.92
C ALA A 141 -31.69 -0.61 -16.83
N VAL A 142 -32.13 -0.21 -15.63
CA VAL A 142 -31.23 0.03 -14.49
C VAL A 142 -30.61 -1.28 -13.99
N SER A 143 -31.36 -2.37 -13.96
CA SER A 143 -30.84 -3.72 -13.62
C SER A 143 -29.84 -4.22 -14.67
N ASP A 144 -30.13 -3.99 -15.95
CA ASP A 144 -29.25 -4.34 -17.06
C ASP A 144 -27.96 -3.50 -17.02
N ALA A 145 -28.03 -2.23 -16.62
CA ALA A 145 -26.85 -1.36 -16.44
C ALA A 145 -25.93 -1.92 -15.33
N ASP A 146 -26.47 -2.32 -14.17
CA ASP A 146 -25.67 -2.92 -13.10
C ASP A 146 -25.04 -4.25 -13.56
N SER A 147 -25.80 -5.08 -14.25
CA SER A 147 -25.32 -6.36 -14.80
C SER A 147 -24.19 -6.15 -15.83
N LEU A 148 -24.32 -5.14 -16.67
CA LEU A 148 -23.30 -4.80 -17.67
C LEU A 148 -22.02 -4.29 -17.00
N ILE A 149 -22.11 -3.45 -15.99
CA ILE A 149 -20.96 -3.00 -15.19
C ILE A 149 -20.25 -4.20 -14.56
N GLN A 150 -20.98 -5.15 -14.00
CA GLN A 150 -20.40 -6.36 -13.43
C GLN A 150 -19.64 -7.18 -14.49
N GLN A 151 -20.16 -7.28 -15.71
CA GLN A 151 -19.49 -7.97 -16.82
C GLN A 151 -18.20 -7.26 -17.23
N VAL A 152 -18.21 -5.92 -17.30
CA VAL A 152 -17.00 -5.12 -17.56
C VAL A 152 -15.95 -5.36 -16.48
N MET A 153 -16.35 -5.30 -15.21
CA MET A 153 -15.46 -5.52 -14.06
C MET A 153 -14.85 -6.93 -14.10
N ALA A 154 -15.68 -7.96 -14.33
CA ALA A 154 -15.20 -9.34 -14.44
C ALA A 154 -14.21 -9.51 -15.60
N THR A 155 -14.47 -8.87 -16.75
CA THR A 155 -13.57 -8.91 -17.91
C THR A 155 -12.23 -8.23 -17.63
N ARG A 156 -12.24 -7.19 -16.79
CA ARG A 156 -11.02 -6.52 -16.30
C ARG A 156 -10.27 -7.29 -15.23
N GLY A 157 -10.88 -8.31 -14.60
CA GLY A 157 -10.28 -9.13 -13.55
C GLY A 157 -10.71 -8.79 -12.12
N TYR A 158 -11.72 -7.94 -11.94
CA TYR A 158 -12.29 -7.69 -10.61
C TYR A 158 -13.20 -8.84 -10.17
N PRO A 159 -13.19 -9.19 -8.87
CA PRO A 159 -14.20 -10.09 -8.29
C PRO A 159 -15.57 -9.40 -8.23
N VAL A 160 -16.63 -10.12 -8.54
CA VAL A 160 -17.99 -9.54 -8.69
C VAL A 160 -19.05 -10.14 -7.76
N GLU A 161 -18.69 -11.00 -6.82
CA GLU A 161 -19.63 -11.77 -6.01
C GLU A 161 -20.45 -10.91 -5.04
N ASP A 162 -19.81 -9.97 -4.34
CA ASP A 162 -20.42 -9.12 -3.31
C ASP A 162 -20.33 -7.64 -3.68
N PHE A 163 -21.45 -6.92 -3.52
CA PHE A 163 -21.52 -5.50 -3.90
C PHE A 163 -20.59 -4.62 -3.07
N ASP A 164 -20.58 -4.77 -1.74
CA ASP A 164 -19.79 -3.91 -0.86
C ASP A 164 -18.29 -4.12 -1.12
N ARG A 165 -17.89 -5.38 -1.34
CA ARG A 165 -16.52 -5.72 -1.71
C ARG A 165 -16.14 -5.17 -3.08
N ARG A 166 -17.01 -5.33 -4.07
CA ARG A 166 -16.84 -4.82 -5.42
C ARG A 166 -16.68 -3.28 -5.42
N ALA A 167 -17.55 -2.57 -4.70
CA ALA A 167 -17.44 -1.13 -4.55
C ALA A 167 -16.17 -0.70 -3.79
N ALA A 168 -15.72 -1.50 -2.81
CA ALA A 168 -14.47 -1.24 -2.11
C ALA A 168 -13.25 -1.45 -3.02
N ASP A 169 -13.23 -2.48 -3.86
CA ASP A 169 -12.12 -2.76 -4.78
C ASP A 169 -12.05 -1.70 -5.89
N VAL A 170 -13.19 -1.31 -6.49
CA VAL A 170 -13.26 -0.21 -7.46
C VAL A 170 -12.81 1.12 -6.88
N SER A 171 -13.04 1.36 -5.58
CA SER A 171 -12.63 2.62 -4.94
C SER A 171 -11.12 2.86 -4.92
N VAL A 172 -10.31 1.84 -5.17
CA VAL A 172 -8.84 1.94 -5.23
C VAL A 172 -8.38 2.64 -6.50
N GLU A 173 -8.95 2.26 -7.64
CA GLU A 173 -8.59 2.83 -8.95
C GLU A 173 -9.50 4.00 -9.37
N HIS A 174 -10.77 4.00 -8.93
CA HIS A 174 -11.81 4.94 -9.35
C HIS A 174 -12.52 5.60 -8.15
N PRO A 175 -11.79 6.28 -7.23
CA PRO A 175 -12.36 6.83 -6.00
C PRO A 175 -13.41 7.92 -6.25
N GLU A 176 -13.31 8.65 -7.36
CA GLU A 176 -14.20 9.77 -7.69
C GLU A 176 -15.61 9.29 -8.10
N VAL A 177 -15.74 8.11 -8.68
CA VAL A 177 -17.01 7.60 -9.22
C VAL A 177 -17.66 6.51 -8.37
N VAL A 178 -16.95 5.94 -7.40
CA VAL A 178 -17.48 4.85 -6.58
C VAL A 178 -18.69 5.27 -5.74
N GLU A 179 -18.78 6.53 -5.32
CA GLU A 179 -19.96 7.03 -4.60
C GLU A 179 -21.20 7.09 -5.49
N ASN A 180 -21.01 7.45 -6.75
CA ASN A 180 -22.08 7.36 -7.75
C ASN A 180 -22.55 5.91 -7.92
N TYR A 181 -21.63 4.96 -7.99
CA TYR A 181 -21.94 3.54 -8.09
C TYR A 181 -22.77 3.04 -6.90
N ARG A 182 -22.39 3.40 -5.67
CA ARG A 182 -23.16 3.07 -4.47
C ARG A 182 -24.54 3.70 -4.47
N SER A 183 -24.61 4.96 -4.90
CA SER A 183 -25.88 5.69 -4.99
C SER A 183 -26.82 5.06 -6.03
N ALA A 184 -26.30 4.68 -7.20
CA ALA A 184 -27.04 3.98 -8.23
C ALA A 184 -27.60 2.65 -7.72
N HIS A 185 -26.75 1.83 -7.09
CA HIS A 185 -27.16 0.56 -6.52
C HIS A 185 -28.22 0.71 -5.41
N SER A 186 -28.06 1.70 -4.53
CA SER A 186 -29.03 2.00 -3.48
C SER A 186 -30.42 2.35 -4.06
N ILE A 187 -30.43 3.15 -5.13
CA ILE A 187 -31.68 3.48 -5.85
C ILE A 187 -32.27 2.22 -6.48
N ALA A 188 -31.47 1.45 -7.21
CA ALA A 188 -31.92 0.23 -7.88
C ALA A 188 -32.54 -0.77 -6.89
N VAL A 189 -31.89 -1.01 -5.74
CA VAL A 189 -32.41 -1.91 -4.70
C VAL A 189 -33.68 -1.39 -4.05
N LYS A 190 -33.78 -0.06 -3.85
CA LYS A 190 -34.97 0.57 -3.28
C LYS A 190 -36.15 0.43 -4.22
N GLU A 191 -36.00 0.81 -5.48
CA GLU A 191 -37.07 0.79 -6.49
C GLU A 191 -37.50 -0.67 -6.79
N ALA A 192 -36.59 -1.65 -6.76
CA ALA A 192 -36.93 -3.05 -6.91
C ALA A 192 -37.77 -3.65 -5.74
N ARG A 193 -37.79 -3.00 -4.57
CA ARG A 193 -38.57 -3.43 -3.40
C ARG A 193 -39.95 -2.76 -3.33
N GLU A 194 -40.06 -1.56 -3.88
CA GLU A 194 -41.28 -0.79 -3.91
C GLU A 194 -42.05 -1.21 -5.18
N ASP A 195 -42.97 -2.14 -5.07
CA ASP A 195 -43.78 -2.73 -6.15
C ASP A 195 -44.82 -1.74 -6.76
N VAL A 196 -44.54 -0.45 -6.67
CA VAL A 196 -45.35 0.68 -7.21
C VAL A 196 -44.54 1.31 -8.32
N ASP A 197 -45.18 1.73 -9.40
CA ASP A 197 -44.62 2.44 -10.55
C ASP A 197 -43.37 3.25 -10.17
N GLY A 198 -42.18 2.63 -10.40
CA GLY A 198 -40.91 3.08 -9.88
C GLY A 198 -40.71 4.57 -10.24
N ASN A 199 -40.17 5.33 -9.30
CA ASN A 199 -39.88 6.75 -9.54
C ASN A 199 -38.91 6.88 -10.71
N THR A 200 -39.45 7.06 -11.92
CA THR A 200 -38.65 7.14 -13.17
C THR A 200 -37.53 8.18 -13.10
N GLU A 201 -37.72 9.25 -12.31
CA GLU A 201 -36.66 10.24 -12.11
C GLU A 201 -35.51 9.69 -11.20
N ALA A 202 -35.83 8.89 -10.18
CA ALA A 202 -34.81 8.20 -9.39
C ALA A 202 -34.05 7.17 -10.26
N LEU A 203 -34.76 6.38 -11.05
CA LEU A 203 -34.16 5.44 -11.99
C LEU A 203 -33.30 6.14 -13.04
N ARG A 204 -33.74 7.27 -13.55
CA ARG A 204 -32.93 8.10 -14.48
C ARG A 204 -31.63 8.56 -13.80
N LYS A 205 -31.69 8.96 -12.54
CA LYS A 205 -30.52 9.35 -11.76
C LYS A 205 -29.57 8.16 -11.56
N ALA A 206 -30.11 6.96 -11.28
CA ALA A 206 -29.32 5.74 -11.18
C ALA A 206 -28.59 5.43 -12.48
N MET A 207 -29.25 5.56 -13.64
CA MET A 207 -28.61 5.39 -14.96
C MET A 207 -27.45 6.37 -15.19
N VAL A 208 -27.60 7.65 -14.79
CA VAL A 208 -26.52 8.64 -14.90
C VAL A 208 -25.34 8.26 -14.02
N TYR A 209 -25.59 7.77 -12.80
CA TYR A 209 -24.57 7.34 -11.88
C TYR A 209 -23.86 6.06 -12.34
N TYR A 210 -24.57 5.08 -12.86
CA TYR A 210 -23.98 3.89 -13.46
C TYR A 210 -23.13 4.24 -14.66
N ARG A 211 -23.57 5.20 -15.49
CA ARG A 211 -22.79 5.66 -16.64
C ARG A 211 -21.44 6.22 -16.21
N SER A 212 -21.38 7.01 -15.15
CA SER A 212 -20.10 7.59 -14.70
C SER A 212 -19.04 6.54 -14.36
N LEU A 213 -19.45 5.44 -13.74
CA LEU A 213 -18.53 4.31 -13.49
C LEU A 213 -18.23 3.53 -14.78
N PHE A 214 -19.24 3.30 -15.60
CA PHE A 214 -19.08 2.58 -16.85
C PHE A 214 -18.06 3.26 -17.77
N ASP A 215 -18.14 4.58 -17.93
CA ASP A 215 -17.21 5.36 -18.75
C ASP A 215 -15.77 5.26 -18.22
N GLU A 216 -15.57 5.24 -16.89
CA GLU A 216 -14.25 5.04 -16.26
C GLU A 216 -13.71 3.62 -16.46
N LEU A 217 -14.57 2.60 -16.46
CA LEU A 217 -14.15 1.21 -16.64
C LEU A 217 -13.84 0.87 -18.11
N LEU A 218 -14.26 1.68 -19.06
CA LEU A 218 -14.08 1.46 -20.50
C LEU A 218 -12.69 1.85 -21.02
N VAL A 219 -11.72 2.07 -20.16
CA VAL A 219 -10.34 2.40 -20.57
C VAL A 219 -9.71 1.27 -21.37
N VAL A 220 -9.16 1.60 -22.54
CA VAL A 220 -8.49 0.68 -23.47
C VAL A 220 -6.97 0.76 -23.29
N ASP A 221 -6.29 -0.37 -23.30
CA ASP A 221 -4.83 -0.40 -23.45
C ASP A 221 -4.43 -0.15 -24.92
N GLU A 222 -4.09 1.08 -25.26
CA GLU A 222 -3.58 1.42 -26.60
C GLU A 222 -2.25 0.73 -26.96
N GLY A 223 -1.58 0.13 -25.98
CA GLY A 223 -0.30 -0.57 -26.17
C GLY A 223 -0.46 -2.04 -26.55
N ALA A 224 -1.57 -2.68 -26.21
CA ALA A 224 -1.83 -4.10 -26.52
C ALA A 224 -2.06 -4.34 -28.01
N ASP A 225 -2.68 -3.39 -28.71
CA ASP A 225 -3.02 -3.47 -30.14
C ASP A 225 -1.79 -3.37 -31.07
N ARG A 226 -0.65 -2.88 -30.57
CA ARG A 226 0.59 -2.75 -31.36
C ARG A 226 1.45 -4.02 -31.37
N ARG A 227 1.04 -5.06 -30.62
CA ARG A 227 1.80 -6.32 -30.46
C ARG A 227 1.20 -7.52 -31.21
N ASN A 228 0.09 -7.33 -31.90
CA ASN A 228 -0.53 -8.27 -32.83
C ASN A 228 -0.34 -7.76 -34.26
#